data_3a037e83bf862fec67e6fe5440b5e8e2
#
_entry.id   3a037e83bf862fec67e6fe5440b5e8e2
#
_cell.length_a   1.000
_cell.length_b   1.000
_cell.length_c   1.000
_cell.angle_alpha   90.00
_cell.angle_beta   90.00
_cell.angle_gamma   90.00
#
_symmetry.space_group_name_H-M   'P 1'
#
loop_
_entity.id
_entity.type
_entity.pdbx_description
1 polymer ?
#
loop_
_entity_poly.entity_id
_entity_poly.type
_entity_poly.pdbx_seq_one_letter_code
_entity_poly.pdbx_strand_id
1 'polypeptide(L)'
;MAFKWMAKGAAALALVVAATAAPAQQNFKMRVQTAVPSASIYFELLKRFGDRVDKMSNGRLKMEMLPDGAIVPAFEILDAVDKGIVEGGYAWTHYWSGKNPTAGLFSNPMAGAGVGLDQLSHVAWLFEGGGYDLYRKLYKDILKVDVEPLFVQPMGPDPLGWFKSPIASTEEFKKMKYRSPPGITGEIFKEMGVAAVALPGGEIVPAAQRGTIDAAEWIGPADDLNLGLQTVWKNYYLQGLHQSTDIGEVIINKTFWDKLPADIQAIVRTAAMASMTETYTFNVYRNAQAVIKLRNEFKVNIQDTPKDFFPAFVKATNVVMDRYAAKDKFFKEVLESQRNFAQVDVPYWTKILDLYSNLGNAALDSGAVKK
;
A
#
# COMPACT_ATOMS: atom_id res chain seq x y z
N MET A 1 -61.27 69.79 40.84
CA MET A 1 -59.90 69.76 40.29
C MET A 1 -59.38 68.29 40.28
N ALA A 2 -59.29 67.69 39.12
CA ALA A 2 -59.01 66.26 38.97
C ALA A 2 -57.59 66.11 38.47
N PHE A 3 -56.78 65.39 39.21
CA PHE A 3 -55.45 65.02 38.82
C PHE A 3 -55.49 63.61 38.28
N LYS A 4 -55.27 63.45 36.97
CA LYS A 4 -55.12 62.17 36.30
C LYS A 4 -53.65 61.68 36.42
N TRP A 5 -53.45 60.55 37.05
CA TRP A 5 -52.21 59.85 37.02
C TRP A 5 -52.21 58.85 35.87
N MET A 6 -51.26 59.06 34.93
CA MET A 6 -51.02 58.11 33.86
C MET A 6 -50.10 57.04 34.37
N ALA A 7 -50.57 55.85 34.41
CA ALA A 7 -49.72 54.65 34.61
C ALA A 7 -49.00 54.32 33.32
N LYS A 8 -47.68 54.43 33.36
CA LYS A 8 -46.80 53.93 32.29
C LYS A 8 -46.61 52.42 32.52
N GLY A 9 -47.21 51.57 31.69
CA GLY A 9 -46.96 50.15 31.64
C GLY A 9 -45.60 49.93 30.94
N ALA A 10 -44.61 49.39 31.67
CA ALA A 10 -43.37 48.88 31.11
C ALA A 10 -43.65 47.46 30.55
N ALA A 11 -43.70 47.35 29.23
CA ALA A 11 -43.69 46.03 28.56
C ALA A 11 -42.25 45.47 28.63
N ALA A 12 -42.02 44.53 29.52
CA ALA A 12 -40.78 43.75 29.55
C ALA A 12 -40.83 42.74 28.38
N LEU A 13 -40.06 43.02 27.32
CA LEU A 13 -39.83 42.09 26.23
C LEU A 13 -38.91 40.98 26.74
N ALA A 14 -39.51 39.84 27.11
CA ALA A 14 -38.72 38.63 27.41
C ALA A 14 -38.18 38.06 26.08
N LEU A 15 -36.93 38.35 25.77
CA LEU A 15 -36.18 37.65 24.75
C LEU A 15 -35.93 36.21 25.23
N VAL A 16 -36.76 35.29 24.79
CA VAL A 16 -36.50 33.86 24.89
C VAL A 16 -35.38 33.57 23.87
N VAL A 17 -34.13 33.58 24.30
CA VAL A 17 -33.02 33.00 23.59
C VAL A 17 -33.24 31.48 23.60
N ALA A 18 -33.90 30.99 22.56
CA ALA A 18 -33.89 29.56 22.28
C ALA A 18 -32.42 29.17 22.01
N ALA A 19 -31.72 28.75 23.03
CA ALA A 19 -30.45 28.05 22.89
C ALA A 19 -30.80 26.79 22.10
N THR A 20 -30.65 26.84 20.77
CA THR A 20 -30.60 25.64 19.96
C THR A 20 -29.43 24.82 20.50
N ALA A 21 -29.75 23.81 21.33
CA ALA A 21 -28.77 22.83 21.74
C ALA A 21 -28.16 22.29 20.45
N ALA A 22 -26.93 22.69 20.14
CA ALA A 22 -26.17 22.10 19.05
C ALA A 22 -26.22 20.58 19.30
N PRO A 23 -26.63 19.78 18.32
CA PRO A 23 -26.68 18.34 18.50
C PRO A 23 -25.32 17.91 19.05
N ALA A 24 -25.33 17.13 20.13
CA ALA A 24 -24.06 16.66 20.74
C ALA A 24 -23.19 16.07 19.65
N GLN A 25 -22.00 16.60 19.50
CA GLN A 25 -21.07 16.21 18.44
C GLN A 25 -20.74 14.73 18.63
N GLN A 26 -21.23 13.88 17.72
CA GLN A 26 -21.06 12.44 17.80
C GLN A 26 -19.58 12.11 17.54
N ASN A 27 -18.95 11.43 18.49
CA ASN A 27 -17.56 11.01 18.42
C ASN A 27 -17.48 9.51 18.09
N PHE A 28 -16.56 9.17 17.20
CA PHE A 28 -16.31 7.82 16.74
C PHE A 28 -14.89 7.38 17.11
N LYS A 29 -14.73 6.12 17.44
CA LYS A 29 -13.43 5.46 17.61
C LYS A 29 -13.35 4.30 16.64
N MET A 30 -12.23 4.17 15.94
CA MET A 30 -11.97 3.11 14.97
C MET A 30 -10.62 2.47 15.30
N ARG A 31 -10.63 1.20 15.65
CA ARG A 31 -9.40 0.41 15.72
C ARG A 31 -9.07 -0.05 14.31
N VAL A 32 -7.80 0.07 13.94
CA VAL A 32 -7.28 -0.37 12.63
C VAL A 32 -6.15 -1.33 12.88
N GLN A 33 -6.36 -2.62 12.69
CA GLN A 33 -5.27 -3.58 12.76
C GLN A 33 -4.49 -3.56 11.46
N THR A 34 -3.15 -3.45 11.58
CA THR A 34 -2.26 -3.43 10.43
C THR A 34 -1.65 -4.81 10.17
N ALA A 35 -1.22 -5.04 8.94
CA ALA A 35 -0.44 -6.21 8.54
C ALA A 35 1.07 -5.97 8.64
N VAL A 36 1.51 -4.89 9.32
CA VAL A 36 2.91 -4.55 9.50
C VAL A 36 3.25 -4.41 10.99
N PRO A 37 4.50 -4.71 11.39
CA PRO A 37 4.95 -4.51 12.76
C PRO A 37 5.03 -3.00 13.12
N SER A 38 4.98 -2.69 14.41
CA SER A 38 5.03 -1.30 14.91
C SER A 38 6.33 -0.56 14.54
N ALA A 39 7.40 -1.27 14.21
CA ALA A 39 8.67 -0.71 13.76
C ALA A 39 8.65 -0.28 12.28
N SER A 40 7.66 -0.69 11.51
CA SER A 40 7.52 -0.35 10.09
C SER A 40 7.32 1.16 9.90
N ILE A 41 7.96 1.72 8.85
CA ILE A 41 7.71 3.11 8.43
C ILE A 41 6.25 3.31 7.97
N TYR A 42 5.61 2.27 7.48
CA TYR A 42 4.20 2.32 7.05
C TYR A 42 3.24 2.35 8.23
N PHE A 43 3.62 1.77 9.36
CA PHE A 43 2.88 1.95 10.61
C PHE A 43 2.94 3.40 11.09
N GLU A 44 4.12 4.06 11.00
CA GLU A 44 4.27 5.48 11.28
C GLU A 44 3.41 6.34 10.36
N LEU A 45 3.46 6.10 9.04
CA LEU A 45 2.65 6.82 8.05
C LEU A 45 1.14 6.62 8.26
N LEU A 46 0.73 5.42 8.70
CA LEU A 46 -0.66 5.16 9.04
C LEU A 46 -1.12 5.98 10.27
N LYS A 47 -0.25 6.13 11.27
CA LYS A 47 -0.54 7.03 12.41
C LYS A 47 -0.73 8.47 11.94
N ARG A 48 0.11 8.95 11.00
CA ARG A 48 -0.06 10.29 10.41
C ARG A 48 -1.39 10.43 9.64
N PHE A 49 -1.83 9.36 8.95
CA PHE A 49 -3.16 9.33 8.34
C PHE A 49 -4.26 9.49 9.40
N GLY A 50 -4.22 8.70 10.48
CA GLY A 50 -5.16 8.80 11.59
C GLY A 50 -5.16 10.17 12.26
N ASP A 51 -3.98 10.75 12.52
CA ASP A 51 -3.83 12.11 13.10
C ASP A 51 -4.41 13.19 12.16
N ARG A 52 -4.28 13.02 10.85
CA ARG A 52 -4.88 13.92 9.85
C ARG A 52 -6.39 13.86 9.91
N VAL A 53 -6.96 12.65 9.96
CA VAL A 53 -8.41 12.45 10.10
C VAL A 53 -8.92 13.05 11.42
N ASP A 54 -8.23 12.83 12.53
CA ASP A 54 -8.59 13.41 13.84
C ASP A 54 -8.63 14.94 13.77
N LYS A 55 -7.57 15.57 13.25
CA LYS A 55 -7.49 17.02 13.09
C LYS A 55 -8.56 17.59 12.16
N MET A 56 -8.74 16.99 10.97
CA MET A 56 -9.72 17.46 9.98
C MET A 56 -11.15 17.28 10.46
N SER A 57 -11.41 16.24 11.26
CA SER A 57 -12.74 15.98 11.84
C SER A 57 -13.01 16.76 13.14
N ASN A 58 -12.07 17.59 13.59
CA ASN A 58 -12.14 18.30 14.87
C ASN A 58 -12.37 17.32 16.06
N GLY A 59 -11.62 16.22 16.07
CA GLY A 59 -11.68 15.20 17.12
C GLY A 59 -12.84 14.21 17.03
N ARG A 60 -13.71 14.32 16.01
CA ARG A 60 -14.91 13.47 15.89
C ARG A 60 -14.63 12.03 15.48
N LEU A 61 -13.54 11.77 14.75
CA LEU A 61 -13.12 10.40 14.43
C LEU A 61 -11.66 10.21 14.86
N LYS A 62 -11.46 9.33 15.82
CA LYS A 62 -10.14 8.91 16.31
C LYS A 62 -9.84 7.49 15.85
N MET A 63 -8.65 7.30 15.27
CA MET A 63 -8.16 6.01 14.81
C MET A 63 -7.07 5.50 15.76
N GLU A 64 -7.20 4.26 16.21
CA GLU A 64 -6.18 3.55 16.98
C GLU A 64 -5.52 2.50 16.09
N MET A 65 -4.23 2.68 15.79
CA MET A 65 -3.46 1.75 14.95
C MET A 65 -2.90 0.62 15.80
N LEU A 66 -3.21 -0.61 15.43
CA LEU A 66 -2.75 -1.81 16.08
C LEU A 66 -1.73 -2.53 15.17
N PRO A 67 -0.61 -3.04 15.71
CA PRO A 67 0.38 -3.75 14.89
C PRO A 67 -0.15 -5.10 14.39
N ASP A 68 0.61 -5.74 13.51
CA ASP A 68 0.33 -7.10 13.03
C ASP A 68 0.19 -8.08 14.19
N GLY A 69 -0.74 -9.03 14.03
CA GLY A 69 -1.02 -10.07 15.03
C GLY A 69 -1.71 -9.60 16.31
N ALA A 70 -2.06 -8.32 16.45
CA ALA A 70 -2.70 -7.80 17.67
C ALA A 70 -4.08 -8.39 17.94
N ILE A 71 -4.85 -8.68 16.91
CA ILE A 71 -6.21 -9.28 16.99
C ILE A 71 -6.24 -10.59 16.22
N VAL A 72 -5.83 -10.58 14.94
CA VAL A 72 -5.80 -11.74 14.04
C VAL A 72 -4.48 -11.78 13.24
N PRO A 73 -4.09 -12.94 12.69
CA PRO A 73 -2.99 -13.02 11.71
C PRO A 73 -3.19 -12.08 10.52
N ALA A 74 -2.09 -11.58 9.93
CA ALA A 74 -2.13 -10.55 8.87
C ALA A 74 -3.03 -10.93 7.68
N PHE A 75 -3.05 -12.21 7.28
CA PHE A 75 -3.86 -12.68 6.14
C PHE A 75 -5.35 -12.88 6.47
N GLU A 76 -5.74 -12.70 7.73
CA GLU A 76 -7.12 -12.82 8.20
C GLU A 76 -7.79 -11.46 8.47
N ILE A 77 -7.07 -10.35 8.26
CA ILE A 77 -7.55 -8.99 8.55
C ILE A 77 -8.85 -8.68 7.80
N LEU A 78 -8.97 -9.05 6.52
CA LEU A 78 -10.20 -8.82 5.75
C LEU A 78 -11.42 -9.48 6.39
N ASP A 79 -11.28 -10.73 6.80
CA ASP A 79 -12.38 -11.48 7.44
C ASP A 79 -12.75 -10.88 8.80
N ALA A 80 -11.78 -10.39 9.55
CA ALA A 80 -12.02 -9.74 10.84
C ALA A 80 -12.77 -8.40 10.67
N VAL A 81 -12.42 -7.62 9.65
CA VAL A 81 -13.10 -6.35 9.33
C VAL A 81 -14.50 -6.62 8.80
N ASP A 82 -14.67 -7.54 7.86
CA ASP A 82 -15.98 -7.93 7.30
C ASP A 82 -16.96 -8.34 8.41
N LYS A 83 -16.50 -9.17 9.35
CA LYS A 83 -17.30 -9.64 10.49
C LYS A 83 -17.47 -8.61 11.61
N GLY A 84 -16.86 -7.43 11.51
CA GLY A 84 -16.93 -6.37 12.54
C GLY A 84 -16.19 -6.70 13.84
N ILE A 85 -15.23 -7.64 13.81
CA ILE A 85 -14.36 -7.94 14.96
C ILE A 85 -13.45 -6.74 15.26
N VAL A 86 -13.07 -6.02 14.21
CA VAL A 86 -12.34 -4.75 14.24
C VAL A 86 -12.96 -3.80 13.22
N GLU A 87 -12.98 -2.49 13.54
CA GLU A 87 -13.64 -1.49 12.71
C GLU A 87 -12.91 -1.21 11.39
N GLY A 88 -11.59 -1.39 11.36
CA GLY A 88 -10.76 -1.20 10.18
C GLY A 88 -9.56 -2.12 10.14
N GLY A 89 -9.01 -2.30 8.96
CA GLY A 89 -7.80 -3.05 8.71
C GLY A 89 -6.89 -2.31 7.73
N TYR A 90 -5.59 -2.52 7.84
CA TYR A 90 -4.61 -2.08 6.87
C TYR A 90 -3.81 -3.27 6.38
N ALA A 91 -3.81 -3.47 5.08
CA ALA A 91 -3.07 -4.54 4.42
C ALA A 91 -2.91 -4.21 2.92
N TRP A 92 -2.69 -5.21 2.11
CA TRP A 92 -2.60 -5.12 0.65
C TRP A 92 -3.63 -6.05 0.02
N THR A 93 -4.24 -5.63 -1.09
CA THR A 93 -5.27 -6.42 -1.79
C THR A 93 -4.78 -7.84 -2.13
N HIS A 94 -3.50 -8.00 -2.50
CA HIS A 94 -2.95 -9.31 -2.86
C HIS A 94 -2.90 -10.31 -1.68
N TYR A 95 -3.06 -9.85 -0.43
CA TYR A 95 -3.22 -10.76 0.72
C TYR A 95 -4.51 -11.58 0.65
N TRP A 96 -5.47 -11.11 -0.14
CA TRP A 96 -6.74 -11.80 -0.38
C TRP A 96 -6.73 -12.71 -1.61
N SER A 97 -5.57 -12.92 -2.26
CA SER A 97 -5.44 -13.75 -3.47
C SER A 97 -5.88 -15.20 -3.26
N GLY A 98 -5.84 -15.71 -2.02
CA GLY A 98 -6.40 -17.02 -1.67
C GLY A 98 -7.91 -17.07 -1.81
N LYS A 99 -8.63 -15.92 -1.76
CA LYS A 99 -10.07 -15.83 -1.99
C LYS A 99 -10.38 -15.64 -3.48
N ASN A 100 -9.67 -14.74 -4.12
CA ASN A 100 -9.72 -14.54 -5.58
C ASN A 100 -8.37 -13.99 -6.09
N PRO A 101 -7.75 -14.60 -7.10
CA PRO A 101 -6.44 -14.21 -7.61
C PRO A 101 -6.42 -12.78 -8.20
N THR A 102 -7.58 -12.26 -8.66
CA THR A 102 -7.69 -10.90 -9.20
C THR A 102 -7.28 -9.83 -8.18
N ALA A 103 -7.39 -10.13 -6.89
CA ALA A 103 -6.95 -9.23 -5.82
C ALA A 103 -5.49 -8.78 -5.99
N GLY A 104 -4.61 -9.64 -6.53
CA GLY A 104 -3.21 -9.30 -6.81
C GLY A 104 -3.03 -8.19 -7.84
N LEU A 105 -3.97 -8.00 -8.77
CA LEU A 105 -3.83 -7.01 -9.85
C LEU A 105 -4.01 -5.55 -9.38
N PHE A 106 -4.58 -5.31 -8.20
CA PHE A 106 -4.90 -3.96 -7.73
C PHE A 106 -3.78 -3.32 -6.92
N SER A 107 -3.21 -4.02 -5.95
CA SER A 107 -2.12 -3.46 -5.15
C SER A 107 -0.74 -3.83 -5.66
N ASN A 108 -0.60 -4.94 -6.35
CA ASN A 108 0.68 -5.49 -6.78
C ASN A 108 0.64 -5.94 -8.25
N PRO A 109 0.73 -5.01 -9.20
CA PRO A 109 0.75 -5.33 -10.62
C PRO A 109 2.13 -5.88 -11.03
N MET A 110 2.35 -7.19 -10.87
CA MET A 110 3.60 -7.87 -11.18
C MET A 110 4.14 -7.49 -12.58
N ALA A 111 5.40 -7.05 -12.67
CA ALA A 111 5.98 -6.49 -13.89
C ALA A 111 5.08 -5.41 -14.54
N GLY A 112 4.38 -4.61 -13.73
CA GLY A 112 3.40 -3.64 -14.22
C GLY A 112 2.29 -4.30 -15.02
N ALA A 113 1.66 -5.35 -14.49
CA ALA A 113 0.69 -6.22 -15.16
C ALA A 113 1.24 -6.94 -16.42
N GLY A 114 2.57 -7.11 -16.48
CA GLY A 114 3.27 -7.67 -17.65
C GLY A 114 3.39 -6.70 -18.83
N VAL A 115 3.04 -5.43 -18.64
CA VAL A 115 3.01 -4.39 -19.68
C VAL A 115 3.76 -3.11 -19.29
N GLY A 116 4.47 -3.11 -18.16
CA GLY A 116 5.40 -2.06 -17.79
C GLY A 116 4.79 -0.84 -17.08
N LEU A 117 3.61 -0.96 -16.48
CA LEU A 117 3.06 0.09 -15.63
C LEU A 117 3.97 0.29 -14.40
N ASP A 118 4.54 1.47 -14.27
CA ASP A 118 5.26 1.88 -13.07
C ASP A 118 4.29 2.31 -11.95
N GLN A 119 4.82 2.81 -10.85
CA GLN A 119 4.00 3.22 -9.70
C GLN A 119 3.00 4.31 -10.06
N LEU A 120 3.41 5.38 -10.76
CA LEU A 120 2.52 6.48 -11.11
C LEU A 120 1.52 6.08 -12.19
N SER A 121 1.96 5.32 -13.20
CA SER A 121 1.11 4.75 -14.23
C SER A 121 0.01 3.85 -13.64
N HIS A 122 0.36 3.04 -12.64
CA HIS A 122 -0.63 2.18 -11.98
C HIS A 122 -1.64 3.00 -11.15
N VAL A 123 -1.17 4.01 -10.42
CA VAL A 123 -2.06 4.94 -9.69
C VAL A 123 -2.95 5.71 -10.68
N ALA A 124 -2.41 6.15 -11.83
CA ALA A 124 -3.20 6.79 -12.88
C ALA A 124 -4.26 5.85 -13.46
N TRP A 125 -3.93 4.57 -13.69
CA TRP A 125 -4.94 3.57 -14.09
C TRP A 125 -6.05 3.43 -13.04
N LEU A 126 -5.71 3.41 -11.75
CA LEU A 126 -6.70 3.31 -10.69
C LEU A 126 -7.69 4.47 -10.71
N PHE A 127 -7.22 5.72 -10.82
CA PHE A 127 -8.06 6.90 -10.64
C PHE A 127 -8.62 7.47 -11.95
N GLU A 128 -7.91 7.32 -13.08
CA GLU A 128 -8.30 7.86 -14.39
C GLU A 128 -8.63 6.77 -15.41
N GLY A 129 -8.10 5.55 -15.22
CA GLY A 129 -8.28 4.41 -16.13
C GLY A 129 -9.46 3.48 -15.78
N GLY A 130 -10.30 3.85 -14.79
CA GLY A 130 -11.45 3.04 -14.36
C GLY A 130 -11.09 1.92 -13.37
N GLY A 131 -9.84 1.83 -12.94
CA GLY A 131 -9.37 0.78 -12.00
C GLY A 131 -10.09 0.81 -10.67
N TYR A 132 -10.49 2.01 -10.17
CA TYR A 132 -11.14 2.14 -8.86
C TYR A 132 -12.56 1.53 -8.84
N ASP A 133 -13.29 1.59 -9.95
CA ASP A 133 -14.60 0.95 -10.04
C ASP A 133 -14.46 -0.59 -10.05
N LEU A 134 -13.46 -1.11 -10.75
CA LEU A 134 -13.11 -2.53 -10.73
C LEU A 134 -12.64 -2.98 -9.34
N TYR A 135 -11.91 -2.14 -8.63
CA TYR A 135 -11.49 -2.39 -7.26
C TYR A 135 -12.68 -2.50 -6.28
N ARG A 136 -13.66 -1.60 -6.40
CA ARG A 136 -14.90 -1.70 -5.62
C ARG A 136 -15.70 -2.95 -5.97
N LYS A 137 -15.75 -3.29 -7.27
CA LYS A 137 -16.39 -4.52 -7.76
C LYS A 137 -15.73 -5.78 -7.19
N LEU A 138 -14.37 -5.78 -7.03
CA LEU A 138 -13.66 -6.87 -6.37
C LEU A 138 -14.25 -7.16 -4.99
N TYR A 139 -14.34 -6.15 -4.13
CA TYR A 139 -14.82 -6.34 -2.76
C TYR A 139 -16.31 -6.73 -2.71
N LYS A 140 -17.15 -5.95 -3.38
CA LYS A 140 -18.59 -6.11 -3.31
C LYS A 140 -19.12 -7.36 -4.01
N ASP A 141 -18.70 -7.57 -5.27
CA ASP A 141 -19.35 -8.56 -6.15
C ASP A 141 -18.58 -9.88 -6.19
N ILE A 142 -17.24 -9.82 -6.09
CA ILE A 142 -16.39 -10.99 -6.25
C ILE A 142 -16.05 -11.62 -4.89
N LEU A 143 -15.48 -10.84 -3.96
CA LEU A 143 -15.17 -11.32 -2.61
C LEU A 143 -16.41 -11.39 -1.72
N LYS A 144 -17.46 -10.63 -2.06
CA LYS A 144 -18.75 -10.55 -1.34
C LYS A 144 -18.56 -10.24 0.14
N VAL A 145 -17.70 -9.28 0.42
CA VAL A 145 -17.44 -8.76 1.75
C VAL A 145 -18.00 -7.34 1.90
N ASP A 146 -18.46 -7.02 3.09
CA ASP A 146 -19.13 -5.74 3.37
C ASP A 146 -18.17 -4.72 4.01
N VAL A 147 -17.29 -4.16 3.15
CA VAL A 147 -16.27 -3.20 3.55
C VAL A 147 -16.25 -1.98 2.63
N GLU A 148 -15.73 -0.85 3.13
CA GLU A 148 -15.33 0.31 2.33
C GLU A 148 -13.80 0.30 2.19
N PRO A 149 -13.25 0.00 0.99
CA PRO A 149 -11.82 -0.04 0.76
C PRO A 149 -11.29 1.29 0.23
N LEU A 150 -10.12 1.71 0.71
CA LEU A 150 -9.44 2.96 0.34
C LEU A 150 -7.95 2.73 0.16
N PHE A 151 -7.38 3.04 -0.99
CA PHE A 151 -5.93 3.10 -1.15
C PHE A 151 -5.34 4.28 -0.37
N VAL A 152 -4.24 4.03 0.33
CA VAL A 152 -3.61 5.04 1.21
C VAL A 152 -2.10 5.16 1.03
N GLN A 153 -1.39 4.08 0.69
CA GLN A 153 0.07 4.06 0.75
C GLN A 153 0.68 3.35 -0.47
N PRO A 154 0.94 4.08 -1.58
CA PRO A 154 1.74 3.55 -2.68
C PRO A 154 3.19 3.44 -2.26
N MET A 155 3.78 2.28 -2.42
CA MET A 155 5.16 1.94 -2.12
C MET A 155 5.80 1.22 -3.30
N GLY A 156 7.11 1.01 -3.23
CA GLY A 156 7.87 0.38 -4.31
C GLY A 156 8.60 1.41 -5.21
N PRO A 157 9.27 0.96 -6.32
CA PRO A 157 9.36 -0.46 -6.66
C PRO A 157 10.05 -1.26 -5.57
N ASP A 158 9.52 -2.45 -5.30
CA ASP A 158 10.11 -3.31 -4.30
C ASP A 158 11.44 -3.89 -4.82
N PRO A 159 12.46 -3.96 -3.97
CA PRO A 159 13.73 -4.57 -4.33
C PRO A 159 13.55 -6.06 -4.61
N LEU A 160 14.41 -6.65 -5.44
CA LEU A 160 14.50 -8.11 -5.53
C LEU A 160 14.86 -8.71 -4.17
N GLY A 161 15.53 -7.91 -3.33
CA GLY A 161 15.63 -8.12 -1.90
C GLY A 161 16.99 -8.64 -1.44
N TRP A 162 16.95 -9.36 -0.36
CA TRP A 162 18.07 -9.81 0.45
C TRP A 162 18.40 -11.26 0.19
N PHE A 163 19.69 -11.55 0.06
CA PHE A 163 20.19 -12.88 -0.28
C PHE A 163 21.31 -13.32 0.65
N LYS A 164 21.28 -14.59 1.05
CA LYS A 164 22.30 -15.25 1.86
C LYS A 164 23.68 -15.24 1.15
N SER A 165 23.68 -15.45 -0.15
CA SER A 165 24.85 -15.38 -1.02
C SER A 165 24.55 -14.58 -2.27
N PRO A 166 25.56 -13.96 -2.93
CA PRO A 166 25.33 -13.23 -4.17
C PRO A 166 24.84 -14.17 -5.28
N ILE A 167 24.06 -13.59 -6.21
CA ILE A 167 23.62 -14.25 -7.43
C ILE A 167 24.10 -13.46 -8.65
N ALA A 168 24.61 -14.12 -9.66
CA ALA A 168 25.08 -13.51 -10.90
C ALA A 168 24.12 -13.78 -12.09
N SER A 169 23.13 -14.66 -11.90
CA SER A 169 22.19 -15.05 -12.94
C SER A 169 20.86 -15.54 -12.36
N THR A 170 19.83 -15.58 -13.20
CA THR A 170 18.55 -16.22 -12.86
C THR A 170 18.71 -17.70 -12.49
N GLU A 171 19.66 -18.42 -13.10
CA GLU A 171 19.93 -19.83 -12.78
C GLU A 171 20.50 -20.00 -11.36
N GLU A 172 21.28 -19.05 -10.86
CA GLU A 172 21.71 -19.04 -9.45
C GLU A 172 20.57 -18.72 -8.50
N PHE A 173 19.70 -17.79 -8.89
CA PHE A 173 18.50 -17.47 -8.11
C PHE A 173 17.58 -18.67 -7.95
N LYS A 174 17.41 -19.51 -8.97
CA LYS A 174 16.56 -20.72 -8.89
C LYS A 174 17.02 -21.72 -7.80
N LYS A 175 18.26 -21.64 -7.35
CA LYS A 175 18.79 -22.49 -6.27
C LYS A 175 18.40 -22.02 -4.87
N MET A 176 17.80 -20.81 -4.74
CA MET A 176 17.44 -20.21 -3.47
C MET A 176 15.99 -20.53 -3.07
N LYS A 177 15.76 -20.74 -1.78
CA LYS A 177 14.42 -20.73 -1.19
C LYS A 177 14.05 -19.27 -0.94
N TYR A 178 13.22 -18.72 -1.79
CA TYR A 178 12.88 -17.30 -1.82
C TYR A 178 11.54 -17.02 -1.13
N ARG A 179 11.55 -16.12 -0.17
CA ARG A 179 10.29 -15.57 0.35
C ARG A 179 9.76 -14.51 -0.61
N SER A 180 8.53 -14.69 -1.04
CA SER A 180 7.76 -13.69 -1.78
C SER A 180 6.47 -13.36 -1.03
N PRO A 181 5.74 -12.28 -1.39
CA PRO A 181 4.39 -12.08 -0.88
C PRO A 181 3.45 -13.19 -1.36
N PRO A 182 2.27 -13.35 -0.72
CA PRO A 182 1.28 -14.34 -1.15
C PRO A 182 0.70 -13.99 -2.52
N GLY A 183 0.12 -14.98 -3.19
CA GLY A 183 -0.62 -14.80 -4.43
C GLY A 183 0.18 -15.05 -5.69
N ILE A 184 -0.16 -14.35 -6.76
CA ILE A 184 0.34 -14.58 -8.13
C ILE A 184 1.86 -14.40 -8.23
N THR A 185 2.45 -13.50 -7.47
CA THR A 185 3.90 -13.28 -7.46
C THR A 185 4.67 -14.55 -7.18
N GLY A 186 4.24 -15.32 -6.17
CA GLY A 186 4.86 -16.61 -5.85
C GLY A 186 4.71 -17.64 -6.98
N GLU A 187 3.61 -17.60 -7.74
CA GLU A 187 3.43 -18.49 -8.90
C GLU A 187 4.29 -18.08 -10.08
N ILE A 188 4.52 -16.79 -10.30
CA ILE A 188 5.44 -16.30 -11.32
C ILE A 188 6.88 -16.77 -11.02
N PHE A 189 7.32 -16.66 -9.77
CA PHE A 189 8.63 -17.19 -9.37
C PHE A 189 8.72 -18.71 -9.56
N LYS A 190 7.66 -19.46 -9.24
CA LYS A 190 7.60 -20.90 -9.52
C LYS A 190 7.63 -21.21 -11.01
N GLU A 191 6.94 -20.44 -11.85
CA GLU A 191 7.01 -20.55 -13.32
C GLU A 191 8.44 -20.32 -13.84
N MET A 192 9.21 -19.44 -13.19
CA MET A 192 10.63 -19.27 -13.46
C MET A 192 11.53 -20.40 -12.93
N GLY A 193 10.99 -21.32 -12.13
CA GLY A 193 11.74 -22.41 -11.48
C GLY A 193 12.33 -22.06 -10.11
N VAL A 194 11.93 -20.93 -9.50
CA VAL A 194 12.36 -20.51 -8.14
C VAL A 194 11.49 -21.16 -7.07
N ALA A 195 12.08 -21.67 -6.01
CA ALA A 195 11.35 -22.22 -4.85
C ALA A 195 10.80 -21.06 -3.98
N ALA A 196 9.63 -20.50 -4.37
CA ALA A 196 8.99 -19.41 -3.67
C ALA A 196 8.02 -19.89 -2.57
N VAL A 197 8.09 -19.23 -1.41
CA VAL A 197 7.20 -19.44 -0.26
C VAL A 197 6.65 -18.11 0.25
N ALA A 198 5.39 -18.08 0.69
CA ALA A 198 4.79 -16.87 1.26
C ALA A 198 4.88 -16.91 2.79
N LEU A 199 5.36 -15.80 3.38
CA LEU A 199 5.39 -15.58 4.82
C LEU A 199 4.96 -14.14 5.13
N PRO A 200 4.21 -13.90 6.23
CA PRO A 200 3.99 -12.55 6.74
C PRO A 200 5.29 -11.82 7.07
N GLY A 201 5.28 -10.48 7.02
CA GLY A 201 6.48 -9.66 7.23
C GLY A 201 7.19 -9.94 8.56
N GLY A 202 6.45 -10.05 9.66
CA GLY A 202 7.01 -10.34 10.97
C GLY A 202 7.72 -11.72 11.10
N GLU A 203 7.46 -12.64 10.16
CA GLU A 203 8.07 -13.99 10.16
C GLU A 203 9.36 -14.08 9.30
N ILE A 204 9.67 -13.06 8.49
CA ILE A 204 10.79 -13.12 7.53
C ILE A 204 12.12 -13.25 8.25
N VAL A 205 12.44 -12.34 9.17
CA VAL A 205 13.73 -12.35 9.89
C VAL A 205 13.90 -13.63 10.72
N PRO A 206 12.92 -14.10 11.52
CA PRO A 206 13.00 -15.39 12.19
C PRO A 206 13.23 -16.57 11.22
N ALA A 207 12.57 -16.61 10.06
CA ALA A 207 12.75 -17.66 9.08
C ALA A 207 14.16 -17.65 8.46
N ALA A 208 14.68 -16.45 8.16
CA ALA A 208 16.02 -16.24 7.66
C ALA A 208 17.10 -16.68 8.66
N GLN A 209 16.93 -16.32 9.94
CA GLN A 209 17.83 -16.72 11.02
C GLN A 209 17.87 -18.24 11.23
N ARG A 210 16.73 -18.91 11.08
CA ARG A 210 16.65 -20.39 11.16
C ARG A 210 17.17 -21.09 9.89
N GLY A 211 17.46 -20.33 8.81
CA GLY A 211 17.89 -20.90 7.53
C GLY A 211 16.78 -21.65 6.77
N THR A 212 15.51 -21.39 7.07
CA THR A 212 14.37 -21.99 6.34
C THR A 212 14.12 -21.33 5.00
N ILE A 213 14.64 -20.10 4.81
CA ILE A 213 14.70 -19.36 3.54
C ILE A 213 16.13 -18.87 3.31
N ASP A 214 16.53 -18.71 2.05
CA ASP A 214 17.87 -18.27 1.62
C ASP A 214 17.85 -16.83 1.08
N ALA A 215 16.67 -16.32 0.74
CA ALA A 215 16.47 -14.97 0.24
C ALA A 215 15.04 -14.49 0.52
N ALA A 216 14.86 -13.17 0.59
CA ALA A 216 13.56 -12.54 0.80
C ALA A 216 13.53 -11.13 0.26
N GLU A 217 12.39 -10.71 -0.27
CA GLU A 217 12.03 -9.30 -0.41
C GLU A 217 11.18 -8.85 0.79
N TRP A 218 11.08 -7.54 0.95
CA TRP A 218 10.09 -6.90 1.82
C TRP A 218 9.51 -5.69 1.07
N ILE A 219 9.68 -4.45 1.52
CA ILE A 219 9.01 -3.32 0.87
C ILE A 219 10.02 -2.32 0.27
N GLY A 220 11.17 -2.15 0.92
CA GLY A 220 12.16 -1.20 0.47
C GLY A 220 13.22 -0.88 1.51
N PRO A 221 14.33 -0.21 1.11
CA PRO A 221 15.51 -0.05 1.96
C PRO A 221 15.25 0.46 3.37
N ALA A 222 14.34 1.42 3.54
CA ALA A 222 14.05 2.01 4.84
C ALA A 222 13.28 1.06 5.76
N ASP A 223 12.29 0.36 5.22
CA ASP A 223 11.50 -0.59 6.01
C ASP A 223 12.27 -1.89 6.26
N ASP A 224 13.01 -2.36 5.26
CA ASP A 224 13.91 -3.52 5.36
C ASP A 224 14.95 -3.33 6.47
N LEU A 225 15.50 -2.12 6.59
CA LEU A 225 16.42 -1.73 7.67
C LEU A 225 15.74 -1.80 9.03
N ASN A 226 14.50 -1.33 9.15
CA ASN A 226 13.74 -1.36 10.38
C ASN A 226 13.30 -2.80 10.76
N LEU A 227 13.00 -3.63 9.76
CA LEU A 227 12.70 -5.05 9.97
C LEU A 227 13.94 -5.82 10.46
N GLY A 228 15.16 -5.34 10.13
CA GLY A 228 16.40 -5.94 10.60
C GLY A 228 17.04 -6.94 9.64
N LEU A 229 16.66 -6.97 8.36
CA LEU A 229 17.18 -7.91 7.36
C LEU A 229 18.71 -7.82 7.18
N GLN A 230 19.30 -6.62 7.35
CA GLN A 230 20.75 -6.39 7.31
C GLN A 230 21.52 -7.10 8.44
N THR A 231 20.85 -7.58 9.46
CA THR A 231 21.47 -8.36 10.55
C THR A 231 21.66 -9.81 10.17
N VAL A 232 20.90 -10.31 9.19
CA VAL A 232 20.94 -11.71 8.74
C VAL A 232 21.76 -11.86 7.46
N TRP A 233 21.50 -10.98 6.46
CA TRP A 233 22.14 -11.07 5.15
C TRP A 233 22.84 -9.78 4.76
N LYS A 234 23.79 -9.87 3.80
CA LYS A 234 24.61 -8.74 3.36
C LYS A 234 24.54 -8.45 1.88
N ASN A 235 23.86 -9.28 1.10
CA ASN A 235 23.69 -9.06 -0.34
C ASN A 235 22.29 -8.52 -0.60
N TYR A 236 22.20 -7.32 -1.19
CA TYR A 236 20.95 -6.63 -1.40
C TYR A 236 20.82 -6.14 -2.85
N TYR A 237 19.78 -6.58 -3.53
CA TYR A 237 19.48 -6.26 -4.93
C TYR A 237 18.32 -5.28 -4.99
N LEU A 238 18.58 -4.01 -5.35
CA LEU A 238 17.62 -2.92 -5.31
C LEU A 238 16.55 -2.98 -6.41
N GLN A 239 16.94 -3.50 -7.60
CA GLN A 239 16.00 -3.49 -8.72
C GLN A 239 15.15 -4.75 -8.70
N GLY A 240 13.86 -4.57 -8.45
CA GLY A 240 12.86 -5.61 -8.59
C GLY A 240 11.78 -5.17 -9.58
N LEU A 241 11.31 -6.09 -10.41
CA LEU A 241 10.14 -5.88 -11.27
C LEU A 241 8.94 -6.68 -10.80
N HIS A 242 9.15 -7.55 -9.84
CA HIS A 242 8.09 -8.41 -9.32
C HIS A 242 6.96 -7.60 -8.68
N GLN A 243 7.28 -6.44 -8.12
CA GLN A 243 6.35 -5.44 -7.63
C GLN A 243 6.82 -4.06 -8.11
N SER A 244 6.36 -3.62 -9.28
CA SER A 244 6.66 -2.29 -9.80
C SER A 244 6.09 -1.18 -8.92
N THR A 245 4.98 -1.48 -8.28
CA THR A 245 4.41 -0.76 -7.13
C THR A 245 3.73 -1.74 -6.22
N ASP A 246 3.55 -1.35 -4.97
CA ASP A 246 2.65 -2.00 -4.04
C ASP A 246 1.82 -0.93 -3.33
N ILE A 247 0.50 -1.11 -3.24
CA ILE A 247 -0.37 -0.07 -2.68
C ILE A 247 -1.10 -0.63 -1.47
N GLY A 248 -0.71 -0.13 -0.28
CA GLY A 248 -1.41 -0.42 0.96
C GLY A 248 -2.78 0.25 0.99
N GLU A 249 -3.75 -0.46 1.51
CA GLU A 249 -5.14 -0.05 1.63
C GLU A 249 -5.62 -0.03 3.07
N VAL A 250 -6.55 0.86 3.39
CA VAL A 250 -7.38 0.79 4.59
C VAL A 250 -8.75 0.26 4.16
N ILE A 251 -9.17 -0.85 4.75
CA ILE A 251 -10.51 -1.41 4.61
C ILE A 251 -11.29 -1.09 5.89
N ILE A 252 -12.51 -0.60 5.75
CA ILE A 252 -13.36 -0.19 6.87
C ILE A 252 -14.64 -1.03 6.85
N ASN A 253 -15.02 -1.61 8.00
CA ASN A 253 -16.28 -2.32 8.12
C ASN A 253 -17.44 -1.44 7.65
N LYS A 254 -18.26 -1.96 6.74
CA LYS A 254 -19.33 -1.17 6.09
C LYS A 254 -20.37 -0.66 7.08
N THR A 255 -20.74 -1.48 8.04
CA THR A 255 -21.68 -1.06 9.09
C THR A 255 -21.12 0.08 9.93
N PHE A 256 -19.80 0.08 10.22
CA PHE A 256 -19.15 1.21 10.89
C PHE A 256 -19.08 2.43 9.97
N TRP A 257 -18.68 2.25 8.71
CA TRP A 257 -18.59 3.32 7.73
C TRP A 257 -19.91 4.06 7.53
N ASP A 258 -21.02 3.33 7.43
CA ASP A 258 -22.34 3.90 7.18
C ASP A 258 -22.91 4.69 8.39
N LYS A 259 -22.36 4.47 9.58
CA LYS A 259 -22.67 5.30 10.77
C LYS A 259 -21.94 6.64 10.77
N LEU A 260 -20.87 6.77 9.99
CA LEU A 260 -20.12 8.03 9.91
C LEU A 260 -20.93 9.06 9.11
N PRO A 261 -21.08 10.30 9.61
CA PRO A 261 -21.66 11.40 8.84
C PRO A 261 -20.91 11.62 7.51
N ALA A 262 -21.62 12.10 6.50
CA ALA A 262 -21.09 12.27 5.16
C ALA A 262 -19.82 13.16 5.09
N ASP A 263 -19.73 14.17 5.95
CA ASP A 263 -18.55 15.03 6.06
C ASP A 263 -17.33 14.26 6.63
N ILE A 264 -17.54 13.37 7.61
CA ILE A 264 -16.48 12.50 8.13
C ILE A 264 -16.02 11.50 7.06
N GLN A 265 -16.94 10.91 6.32
CA GLN A 265 -16.59 10.03 5.19
C GLN A 265 -15.76 10.78 4.13
N ALA A 266 -16.14 12.03 3.80
CA ALA A 266 -15.39 12.87 2.88
C ALA A 266 -13.98 13.19 3.42
N ILE A 267 -13.85 13.50 4.71
CA ILE A 267 -12.56 13.72 5.39
C ILE A 267 -11.66 12.47 5.27
N VAL A 268 -12.19 11.29 5.56
CA VAL A 268 -11.41 10.03 5.47
C VAL A 268 -10.92 9.79 4.04
N ARG A 269 -11.78 9.97 3.04
CA ARG A 269 -11.39 9.84 1.62
C ARG A 269 -10.33 10.86 1.21
N THR A 270 -10.47 12.13 1.62
CA THR A 270 -9.49 13.19 1.34
C THR A 270 -8.15 12.90 2.03
N ALA A 271 -8.19 12.44 3.28
CA ALA A 271 -7.00 12.06 4.02
C ALA A 271 -6.28 10.85 3.37
N ALA A 272 -7.04 9.89 2.81
CA ALA A 272 -6.48 8.77 2.06
C ALA A 272 -5.71 9.25 0.81
N MET A 273 -6.31 10.12 0.00
CA MET A 273 -5.65 10.73 -1.16
C MET A 273 -4.39 11.52 -0.77
N ALA A 274 -4.43 12.31 0.30
CA ALA A 274 -3.27 13.03 0.80
C ALA A 274 -2.16 12.10 1.27
N SER A 275 -2.52 10.96 1.87
CA SER A 275 -1.57 9.94 2.32
C SER A 275 -0.81 9.28 1.17
N MET A 276 -1.43 9.14 -0.01
CA MET A 276 -0.74 8.60 -1.18
C MET A 276 0.46 9.49 -1.59
N THR A 277 0.27 10.80 -1.67
CA THR A 277 1.36 11.74 -1.98
C THR A 277 2.43 11.77 -0.88
N GLU A 278 2.00 11.78 0.39
CA GLU A 278 2.92 11.76 1.53
C GLU A 278 3.79 10.49 1.51
N THR A 279 3.18 9.33 1.31
CA THR A 279 3.89 8.05 1.26
C THR A 279 4.91 8.02 0.12
N TYR A 280 4.51 8.46 -1.07
CA TYR A 280 5.40 8.50 -2.23
C TYR A 280 6.65 9.35 -1.97
N THR A 281 6.46 10.58 -1.50
CA THR A 281 7.56 11.51 -1.23
C THR A 281 8.44 11.05 -0.06
N PHE A 282 7.82 10.45 0.96
CA PHE A 282 8.52 9.86 2.10
C PHE A 282 9.43 8.71 1.65
N ASN A 283 8.91 7.80 0.82
CA ASN A 283 9.66 6.66 0.33
C ASN A 283 10.88 7.07 -0.49
N VAL A 284 10.73 8.05 -1.41
CA VAL A 284 11.85 8.53 -2.23
C VAL A 284 13.02 8.98 -1.35
N TYR A 285 12.76 9.79 -0.33
CA TYR A 285 13.81 10.33 0.51
C TYR A 285 14.34 9.33 1.55
N ARG A 286 13.46 8.62 2.23
CA ARG A 286 13.85 7.69 3.30
C ARG A 286 14.57 6.45 2.75
N ASN A 287 14.16 5.94 1.61
CA ASN A 287 14.86 4.85 0.97
C ASN A 287 16.27 5.26 0.52
N ALA A 288 16.44 6.46 -0.04
CA ALA A 288 17.77 6.98 -0.39
C ALA A 288 18.68 7.08 0.86
N GLN A 289 18.18 7.63 1.98
CA GLN A 289 18.94 7.69 3.23
C GLN A 289 19.29 6.29 3.76
N ALA A 290 18.34 5.35 3.69
CA ALA A 290 18.56 4.00 4.16
C ALA A 290 19.61 3.24 3.33
N VAL A 291 19.65 3.42 2.01
CA VAL A 291 20.69 2.85 1.14
C VAL A 291 22.10 3.33 1.56
N ILE A 292 22.24 4.63 1.84
CA ILE A 292 23.51 5.19 2.33
C ILE A 292 23.91 4.54 3.67
N LYS A 293 22.94 4.41 4.59
CA LYS A 293 23.17 3.81 5.91
C LYS A 293 23.51 2.33 5.80
N LEU A 294 22.78 1.56 4.99
CA LEU A 294 23.04 0.15 4.75
C LEU A 294 24.46 -0.09 4.23
N ARG A 295 24.90 0.73 3.27
CA ARG A 295 26.26 0.65 2.70
C ARG A 295 27.32 1.04 3.72
N ASN A 296 27.19 2.21 4.36
CA ASN A 296 28.26 2.81 5.15
C ASN A 296 28.38 2.23 6.58
N GLU A 297 27.25 2.00 7.26
CA GLU A 297 27.25 1.52 8.63
C GLU A 297 27.16 -0.01 8.72
N PHE A 298 26.25 -0.61 7.95
CA PHE A 298 26.00 -2.06 8.04
C PHE A 298 26.83 -2.89 7.06
N LYS A 299 27.61 -2.24 6.17
CA LYS A 299 28.48 -2.88 5.19
C LYS A 299 27.72 -3.86 4.28
N VAL A 300 26.50 -3.48 3.92
CA VAL A 300 25.67 -4.22 2.98
C VAL A 300 26.22 -4.04 1.58
N ASN A 301 26.35 -5.14 0.85
CA ASN A 301 26.74 -5.16 -0.54
C ASN A 301 25.50 -4.89 -1.40
N ILE A 302 25.34 -3.63 -1.83
CA ILE A 302 24.27 -3.22 -2.72
C ILE A 302 24.66 -3.59 -4.15
N GLN A 303 23.83 -4.40 -4.80
CA GLN A 303 24.12 -4.97 -6.11
C GLN A 303 22.99 -4.67 -7.10
N ASP A 304 23.34 -4.72 -8.38
CA ASP A 304 22.39 -4.71 -9.47
C ASP A 304 21.81 -6.11 -9.69
N THR A 305 20.52 -6.17 -9.95
CA THR A 305 19.84 -7.42 -10.30
C THR A 305 20.41 -7.98 -11.62
N PRO A 306 20.64 -9.30 -11.72
CA PRO A 306 21.13 -9.91 -12.95
C PRO A 306 20.26 -9.53 -14.16
N LYS A 307 20.89 -9.13 -15.26
CA LYS A 307 20.19 -8.61 -16.46
C LYS A 307 19.22 -9.62 -17.10
N ASP A 308 19.49 -10.90 -16.95
CA ASP A 308 18.65 -12.00 -17.46
C ASP A 308 17.37 -12.21 -16.64
N PHE A 309 17.30 -11.63 -15.42
CA PHE A 309 16.11 -11.72 -14.58
C PHE A 309 14.90 -11.04 -15.20
N PHE A 310 15.05 -9.81 -15.70
CA PHE A 310 13.92 -9.02 -16.19
C PHE A 310 13.17 -9.66 -17.35
N PRO A 311 13.84 -10.10 -18.44
CA PRO A 311 13.14 -10.80 -19.53
C PRO A 311 12.48 -12.12 -19.07
N ALA A 312 13.14 -12.87 -18.19
CA ALA A 312 12.61 -14.11 -17.66
C ALA A 312 11.37 -13.86 -16.81
N PHE A 313 11.40 -12.84 -15.95
CA PHE A 313 10.26 -12.50 -15.09
C PHE A 313 9.05 -12.00 -15.89
N VAL A 314 9.24 -11.10 -16.85
CA VAL A 314 8.15 -10.61 -17.73
C VAL A 314 7.53 -11.76 -18.53
N LYS A 315 8.36 -12.68 -19.07
CA LYS A 315 7.85 -13.87 -19.77
C LYS A 315 7.00 -14.76 -18.86
N ALA A 316 7.50 -15.07 -17.66
CA ALA A 316 6.77 -15.88 -16.70
C ALA A 316 5.48 -15.18 -16.23
N THR A 317 5.54 -13.85 -16.02
CA THR A 317 4.35 -13.04 -15.69
C THR A 317 3.27 -13.21 -16.73
N ASN A 318 3.57 -13.02 -18.01
CA ASN A 318 2.57 -13.14 -19.07
C ASN A 318 1.97 -14.57 -19.14
N VAL A 319 2.78 -15.60 -18.99
CA VAL A 319 2.29 -16.99 -18.95
C VAL A 319 1.29 -17.20 -17.80
N VAL A 320 1.62 -16.71 -16.60
CA VAL A 320 0.75 -16.88 -15.43
C VAL A 320 -0.51 -16.03 -15.55
N MET A 321 -0.39 -14.76 -16.00
CA MET A 321 -1.53 -13.86 -16.20
C MET A 321 -2.54 -14.42 -17.21
N ASP A 322 -2.06 -14.94 -18.36
CA ASP A 322 -2.93 -15.52 -19.38
C ASP A 322 -3.59 -16.81 -18.89
N ARG A 323 -2.90 -17.59 -18.06
CA ARG A 323 -3.46 -18.79 -17.41
C ARG A 323 -4.64 -18.44 -16.49
N TYR A 324 -4.54 -17.35 -15.71
CA TYR A 324 -5.63 -16.88 -14.87
C TYR A 324 -6.75 -16.25 -15.67
N ALA A 325 -6.43 -15.42 -16.66
CA ALA A 325 -7.42 -14.79 -17.54
C ALA A 325 -8.27 -15.82 -18.31
N ALA A 326 -7.70 -16.98 -18.65
CA ALA A 326 -8.43 -18.06 -19.29
C ALA A 326 -9.45 -18.75 -18.38
N LYS A 327 -9.27 -18.66 -17.05
CA LYS A 327 -10.10 -19.36 -16.05
C LYS A 327 -11.09 -18.46 -15.33
N ASP A 328 -10.76 -17.17 -15.16
CA ASP A 328 -11.54 -16.21 -14.39
C ASP A 328 -11.89 -15.00 -15.25
N LYS A 329 -13.19 -14.77 -15.47
CA LYS A 329 -13.69 -13.68 -16.31
C LYS A 329 -13.38 -12.30 -15.69
N PHE A 330 -13.43 -12.17 -14.37
CA PHE A 330 -13.15 -10.92 -13.72
C PHE A 330 -11.65 -10.61 -13.74
N PHE A 331 -10.81 -11.63 -13.55
CA PHE A 331 -9.37 -11.48 -13.75
C PHE A 331 -9.04 -10.97 -15.15
N LYS A 332 -9.67 -11.58 -16.17
CA LYS A 332 -9.52 -11.15 -17.56
C LYS A 332 -9.95 -9.71 -17.76
N GLU A 333 -11.12 -9.32 -17.22
CA GLU A 333 -11.65 -7.95 -17.31
C GLU A 333 -10.65 -6.92 -16.74
N VAL A 334 -10.10 -7.18 -15.56
CA VAL A 334 -9.13 -6.28 -14.90
C VAL A 334 -7.81 -6.23 -15.68
N LEU A 335 -7.29 -7.39 -16.07
CA LEU A 335 -6.04 -7.47 -16.84
C LEU A 335 -6.13 -6.76 -18.19
N GLU A 336 -7.24 -6.92 -18.91
CA GLU A 336 -7.49 -6.23 -20.18
C GLU A 336 -7.61 -4.72 -19.98
N SER A 337 -8.25 -4.26 -18.90
CA SER A 337 -8.31 -2.84 -18.54
C SER A 337 -6.89 -2.26 -18.34
N GLN A 338 -6.04 -2.94 -17.58
CA GLN A 338 -4.64 -2.52 -17.37
C GLN A 338 -3.84 -2.53 -18.68
N ARG A 339 -3.98 -3.57 -19.49
CA ARG A 339 -3.31 -3.68 -20.80
C ARG A 339 -3.73 -2.58 -21.78
N ASN A 340 -5.02 -2.26 -21.83
CA ASN A 340 -5.53 -1.18 -22.66
C ASN A 340 -5.03 0.20 -22.21
N PHE A 341 -5.01 0.45 -20.91
CA PHE A 341 -4.43 1.68 -20.35
C PHE A 341 -2.94 1.80 -20.70
N ALA A 342 -2.18 0.72 -20.53
CA ALA A 342 -0.75 0.69 -20.82
C ALA A 342 -0.41 0.97 -22.29
N GLN A 343 -1.27 0.62 -23.24
CA GLN A 343 -1.05 0.93 -24.67
C GLN A 343 -1.01 2.44 -24.94
N VAL A 344 -1.68 3.24 -24.12
CA VAL A 344 -1.69 4.71 -24.23
C VAL A 344 -0.59 5.32 -23.37
N ASP A 345 -0.46 4.87 -22.13
CA ASP A 345 0.41 5.46 -21.12
C ASP A 345 1.89 5.12 -21.33
N VAL A 346 2.22 3.84 -21.44
CA VAL A 346 3.62 3.36 -21.41
C VAL A 346 4.48 3.95 -22.55
N PRO A 347 4.02 4.06 -23.81
CA PRO A 347 4.83 4.66 -24.87
C PRO A 347 5.21 6.12 -24.63
N TYR A 348 4.35 6.87 -23.94
CA TYR A 348 4.61 8.26 -23.55
C TYR A 348 5.46 8.32 -22.27
N TRP A 349 5.01 7.65 -21.21
CA TRP A 349 5.58 7.80 -19.89
C TRP A 349 7.01 7.28 -19.78
N THR A 350 7.33 6.19 -20.47
CA THR A 350 8.71 5.67 -20.55
C THR A 350 9.69 6.73 -21.09
N LYS A 351 9.28 7.55 -22.09
CA LYS A 351 10.13 8.64 -22.60
C LYS A 351 10.38 9.71 -21.55
N ILE A 352 9.39 9.98 -20.68
CA ILE A 352 9.54 10.94 -19.59
C ILE A 352 10.45 10.39 -18.50
N LEU A 353 10.32 9.12 -18.16
CA LEU A 353 11.22 8.44 -17.19
C LEU A 353 12.67 8.43 -17.68
N ASP A 354 12.90 8.15 -18.96
CA ASP A 354 14.22 8.24 -19.60
C ASP A 354 14.81 9.65 -19.51
N LEU A 355 13.97 10.67 -19.70
CA LEU A 355 14.41 12.08 -19.57
C LEU A 355 14.86 12.39 -18.13
N TYR A 356 14.08 11.98 -17.13
CA TYR A 356 14.47 12.16 -15.72
C TYR A 356 15.75 11.38 -15.37
N SER A 357 15.89 10.16 -15.86
CA SER A 357 17.09 9.35 -15.67
C SER A 357 18.32 10.04 -16.29
N ASN A 358 18.20 10.53 -17.52
CA ASN A 358 19.28 11.26 -18.22
C ASN A 358 19.67 12.54 -17.49
N LEU A 359 18.70 13.31 -16.98
CA LEU A 359 18.96 14.51 -16.17
C LEU A 359 19.73 14.17 -14.90
N GLY A 360 19.32 13.13 -14.17
CA GLY A 360 20.01 12.66 -12.98
C GLY A 360 21.44 12.21 -13.25
N ASN A 361 21.64 11.43 -14.31
CA ASN A 361 22.97 10.96 -14.74
C ASN A 361 23.88 12.14 -15.11
N ALA A 362 23.39 13.12 -15.87
CA ALA A 362 24.16 14.32 -16.22
C ALA A 362 24.60 15.12 -14.99
N ALA A 363 23.72 15.24 -13.97
CA ALA A 363 24.06 15.90 -12.72
C ALA A 363 25.14 15.14 -11.93
N LEU A 364 25.08 13.80 -11.90
CA LEU A 364 26.10 12.95 -11.27
C LEU A 364 27.45 13.04 -12.01
N ASP A 365 27.44 13.00 -13.34
CA ASP A 365 28.64 13.05 -14.17
C ASP A 365 29.32 14.44 -14.14
N SER A 366 28.55 15.51 -13.98
CA SER A 366 29.11 16.88 -13.80
C SER A 366 29.76 17.11 -12.43
N GLY A 367 29.57 16.19 -11.49
CA GLY A 367 30.01 16.38 -10.10
C GLY A 367 29.16 17.35 -9.28
N ALA A 368 28.06 17.87 -9.84
CA ALA A 368 27.12 18.72 -9.09
C ALA A 368 26.44 17.94 -7.94
N VAL A 369 26.28 16.64 -8.13
CA VAL A 369 25.84 15.67 -7.12
C VAL A 369 26.93 14.63 -6.94
N LYS A 370 27.30 14.33 -5.68
CA LYS A 370 28.29 13.29 -5.37
C LYS A 370 27.64 11.92 -5.33
N LYS A 371 28.31 10.93 -5.90
CA LYS A 371 27.87 9.50 -5.85
C LYS A 371 27.99 8.93 -4.45
#